data_dd0987d425a51297af28062f2f9234f8
#
_entry.id   dd0987d425a51297af28062f2f9234f8
#
_cell.length_a   1.000
_cell.length_b   1.000
_cell.length_c   1.000
_cell.angle_alpha   90.00
_cell.angle_beta   90.00
_cell.angle_gamma   90.00
#
_symmetry.space_group_name_H-M   'P 1'
#
loop_
_entity.id
_entity.type
_entity.pdbx_description
1 polymer ?
#
loop_
_entity_poly.entity_id
_entity_poly.type
_entity_poly.pdbx_seq_one_letter_code
_entity_poly.pdbx_strand_id
1 'polypeptide(L)'
;MNVEDLIGNTPIVEIKSNIFAKLETFNLSGSIKDRIVLYILNNAEKKGLINENTVLVEATSGNTGIALAMLGSIKKYKVKIIMPSNMSEERKQLMRLYGAEIIEVGHNDFPGAIALRDKLARENDNWWSLNQFENPLNIECHEKTTAHEIIRQIFIDRQKEPEVLICGAGTGGTIMGVGRALKRINKDIRIIQVKPAEDALNHGIQGIGDGGDYLVNPDFIDEVVYIKTAD
;
A
#
# COMPACT_ATOMS: atom_id res chain seq x y z
N MET A 1 10.13 18.16 14.17
CA MET A 1 9.55 16.87 13.76
C MET A 1 8.26 17.22 13.03
N ASN A 2 8.17 16.89 11.75
CA ASN A 2 6.94 17.05 10.99
C ASN A 2 6.05 15.82 11.21
N VAL A 3 4.74 15.96 11.00
CA VAL A 3 3.81 14.83 11.12
C VAL A 3 4.19 13.66 10.19
N GLU A 4 4.71 13.98 9.01
CA GLU A 4 5.21 13.00 8.03
C GLU A 4 6.39 12.15 8.56
N ASP A 5 7.18 12.68 9.51
CA ASP A 5 8.31 11.96 10.13
C ASP A 5 7.86 10.78 11.01
N LEU A 6 6.54 10.71 11.31
CA LEU A 6 5.92 9.61 12.06
C LEU A 6 5.55 8.42 11.17
N ILE A 7 5.69 8.53 9.86
CA ILE A 7 5.41 7.46 8.91
C ILE A 7 6.68 6.63 8.70
N GLY A 8 6.53 5.33 8.82
CA GLY A 8 7.67 4.41 8.81
C GLY A 8 8.31 4.26 10.18
N ASN A 9 9.52 3.73 10.21
CA ASN A 9 10.25 3.37 11.45
C ASN A 9 9.41 2.53 12.41
N THR A 10 8.52 1.72 11.85
CA THR A 10 7.61 0.85 12.62
C THR A 10 8.39 -0.24 13.35
N PRO A 11 7.91 -0.71 14.49
CA PRO A 11 8.58 -1.78 15.21
C PRO A 11 8.53 -3.10 14.44
N ILE A 12 9.52 -3.96 14.71
CA ILE A 12 9.49 -5.37 14.35
C ILE A 12 9.54 -6.20 15.62
N VAL A 13 8.66 -7.20 15.73
CA VAL A 13 8.54 -8.06 16.91
C VAL A 13 8.80 -9.51 16.56
N GLU A 14 9.40 -10.23 17.47
CA GLU A 14 9.53 -11.69 17.38
C GLU A 14 8.25 -12.31 17.95
N ILE A 15 7.43 -12.90 17.08
CA ILE A 15 6.13 -13.51 17.46
C ILE A 15 6.27 -14.98 17.82
N LYS A 16 7.33 -15.62 17.35
CA LYS A 16 7.73 -16.99 17.65
C LYS A 16 9.23 -17.10 17.38
N SER A 17 9.92 -18.11 17.92
CA SER A 17 11.35 -18.30 17.68
C SER A 17 11.72 -18.15 16.20
N ASN A 18 12.54 -17.17 15.90
CA ASN A 18 12.99 -16.81 14.55
C ASN A 18 11.88 -16.38 13.56
N ILE A 19 10.67 -16.07 14.04
CA ILE A 19 9.60 -15.52 13.20
C ILE A 19 9.33 -14.08 13.64
N PHE A 20 9.54 -13.14 12.72
CA PHE A 20 9.44 -11.71 12.97
C PHE A 20 8.28 -11.10 12.18
N ALA A 21 7.52 -10.24 12.82
CA ALA A 21 6.45 -9.47 12.20
C ALA A 21 6.77 -7.97 12.23
N LYS A 22 6.71 -7.33 11.07
CA LYS A 22 6.81 -5.88 10.91
C LYS A 22 5.45 -5.25 11.17
N LEU A 23 5.32 -4.45 12.22
CA LEU A 23 4.03 -3.93 12.69
C LEU A 23 3.64 -2.64 11.96
N GLU A 24 3.14 -2.75 10.73
CA GLU A 24 2.77 -1.62 9.90
C GLU A 24 1.51 -0.88 10.35
N THR A 25 0.77 -1.43 11.31
CA THR A 25 -0.33 -0.74 12.00
C THR A 25 0.14 0.44 12.87
N PHE A 26 1.44 0.56 13.12
CA PHE A 26 2.04 1.69 13.82
C PHE A 26 2.28 2.91 12.94
N ASN A 27 2.02 2.83 11.64
CA ASN A 27 1.98 4.03 10.82
C ASN A 27 0.81 4.94 11.22
N LEU A 28 0.89 6.19 10.87
CA LEU A 28 0.02 7.27 11.35
C LEU A 28 -1.48 7.05 11.06
N SER A 29 -1.84 6.55 9.88
CA SER A 29 -3.22 6.16 9.54
C SER A 29 -3.55 4.70 9.87
N GLY A 30 -2.61 3.98 10.50
CA GLY A 30 -2.79 2.60 10.92
C GLY A 30 -2.46 1.55 9.87
N SER A 31 -1.77 1.89 8.79
CA SER A 31 -1.41 0.90 7.76
C SER A 31 -0.12 1.20 7.00
N ILE A 32 0.39 0.18 6.32
CA ILE A 32 1.56 0.27 5.42
C ILE A 32 1.36 1.27 4.26
N LYS A 33 0.12 1.65 3.95
CA LYS A 33 -0.20 2.50 2.81
C LYS A 33 0.25 3.95 3.01
N ASP A 34 0.44 4.39 4.23
CA ASP A 34 1.01 5.71 4.53
C ASP A 34 2.35 5.90 3.84
N ARG A 35 3.17 4.85 3.81
CA ARG A 35 4.49 4.88 3.18
C ARG A 35 4.43 5.19 1.70
N ILE A 36 3.62 4.42 0.95
CA ILE A 36 3.55 4.59 -0.50
C ILE A 36 2.90 5.92 -0.87
N VAL A 37 1.88 6.35 -0.14
CA VAL A 37 1.22 7.63 -0.40
C VAL A 37 2.18 8.78 -0.17
N LEU A 38 2.86 8.82 0.98
CA LEU A 38 3.86 9.85 1.26
C LEU A 38 4.99 9.85 0.22
N TYR A 39 5.53 8.68 -0.09
CA TYR A 39 6.63 8.54 -1.03
C TYR A 39 6.29 9.03 -2.43
N ILE A 40 5.11 8.65 -2.92
CA ILE A 40 4.64 9.03 -4.25
C ILE A 40 4.32 10.53 -4.31
N LEU A 41 3.64 11.08 -3.29
CA LEU A 41 3.35 12.52 -3.22
C LEU A 41 4.63 13.36 -3.19
N ASN A 42 5.59 13.02 -2.33
CA ASN A 42 6.87 13.73 -2.24
C ASN A 42 7.66 13.68 -3.57
N ASN A 43 7.62 12.55 -4.29
CA ASN A 43 8.23 12.45 -5.61
C ASN A 43 7.50 13.31 -6.65
N ALA A 44 6.17 13.35 -6.62
CA ALA A 44 5.37 14.15 -7.53
C ALA A 44 5.58 15.67 -7.30
N GLU A 45 5.61 16.11 -6.04
CA GLU A 45 5.93 17.50 -5.65
C GLU A 45 7.33 17.89 -6.14
N LYS A 46 8.32 17.04 -5.85
CA LYS A 46 9.72 17.29 -6.26
C LYS A 46 9.89 17.40 -7.78
N LYS A 47 9.08 16.67 -8.54
CA LYS A 47 9.10 16.69 -10.02
C LYS A 47 8.20 17.79 -10.61
N GLY A 48 7.48 18.55 -9.79
CA GLY A 48 6.52 19.56 -10.24
C GLY A 48 5.29 18.99 -10.95
N LEU A 49 4.97 17.71 -10.71
CA LEU A 49 3.79 17.04 -11.28
C LEU A 49 2.51 17.46 -10.55
N ILE A 50 2.63 17.87 -9.30
CA ILE A 50 1.54 18.37 -8.47
C ILE A 50 1.96 19.67 -7.78
N ASN A 51 0.98 20.52 -7.49
CA ASN A 51 1.16 21.78 -6.80
C ASN A 51 -0.06 22.06 -5.91
N GLU A 52 -0.09 23.22 -5.23
CA GLU A 52 -1.14 23.62 -4.29
C GLU A 52 -2.57 23.63 -4.87
N ASN A 53 -2.72 23.73 -6.19
CA ASN A 53 -4.03 23.72 -6.87
C ASN A 53 -4.45 22.31 -7.33
N THR A 54 -3.59 21.31 -7.13
CA THR A 54 -3.86 19.93 -7.56
C THR A 54 -4.96 19.30 -6.71
N VAL A 55 -5.86 18.59 -7.38
CA VAL A 55 -6.85 17.70 -6.76
C VAL A 55 -6.33 16.26 -6.89
N LEU A 56 -6.10 15.62 -5.77
CA LEU A 56 -5.70 14.22 -5.73
C LEU A 56 -6.94 13.36 -5.89
N VAL A 57 -6.93 12.45 -6.87
CA VAL A 57 -8.04 11.52 -7.12
C VAL A 57 -7.53 10.08 -7.13
N GLU A 58 -8.20 9.17 -6.41
CA GLU A 58 -7.80 7.76 -6.39
C GLU A 58 -9.00 6.82 -6.31
N ALA A 59 -8.89 5.68 -7.01
CA ALA A 59 -9.86 4.60 -6.94
C ALA A 59 -9.42 3.59 -5.87
N THR A 60 -10.07 3.64 -4.71
CA THR A 60 -9.71 2.78 -3.59
C THR A 60 -10.81 2.78 -2.53
N SER A 61 -11.07 1.63 -1.94
CA SER A 61 -12.02 1.49 -0.82
C SER A 61 -11.35 1.22 0.53
N GLY A 62 -10.02 1.15 0.54
CA GLY A 62 -9.27 0.67 1.70
C GLY A 62 -8.25 1.66 2.24
N ASN A 63 -7.20 1.09 2.79
CA ASN A 63 -6.15 1.81 3.51
C ASN A 63 -5.45 2.90 2.68
N THR A 64 -5.34 2.72 1.36
CA THR A 64 -4.76 3.76 0.49
C THR A 64 -5.61 5.03 0.50
N GLY A 65 -6.93 4.91 0.48
CA GLY A 65 -7.84 6.05 0.55
C GLY A 65 -7.74 6.79 1.89
N ILE A 66 -7.62 6.05 2.99
CA ILE A 66 -7.45 6.64 4.33
C ILE A 66 -6.11 7.38 4.40
N ALA A 67 -5.02 6.76 3.95
CA ALA A 67 -3.70 7.37 3.92
C ALA A 67 -3.66 8.61 3.03
N LEU A 68 -4.31 8.56 1.84
CA LEU A 68 -4.37 9.69 0.93
C LEU A 68 -5.20 10.85 1.49
N ALA A 69 -6.34 10.55 2.12
CA ALA A 69 -7.17 11.56 2.77
C ALA A 69 -6.40 12.26 3.90
N MET A 70 -5.74 11.50 4.76
CA MET A 70 -4.93 12.03 5.87
C MET A 70 -3.77 12.88 5.36
N LEU A 71 -2.95 12.34 4.46
CA LEU A 71 -1.78 13.07 3.94
C LEU A 71 -2.18 14.26 3.07
N GLY A 72 -3.27 14.14 2.31
CA GLY A 72 -3.84 15.26 1.56
C GLY A 72 -4.26 16.40 2.48
N SER A 73 -4.89 16.08 3.62
CA SER A 73 -5.23 17.09 4.64
C SER A 73 -3.98 17.77 5.21
N ILE A 74 -2.95 16.99 5.58
CA ILE A 74 -1.68 17.52 6.12
C ILE A 74 -0.99 18.44 5.10
N LYS A 75 -0.94 18.03 3.84
CA LYS A 75 -0.31 18.74 2.73
C LYS A 75 -1.22 19.79 2.07
N LYS A 76 -2.46 19.95 2.55
CA LYS A 76 -3.48 20.91 2.08
C LYS A 76 -3.96 20.67 0.63
N TYR A 77 -3.90 19.43 0.16
CA TYR A 77 -4.52 19.01 -1.10
C TYR A 77 -6.01 18.74 -0.93
N LYS A 78 -6.79 19.03 -1.97
CA LYS A 78 -8.14 18.49 -2.10
C LYS A 78 -8.03 17.02 -2.50
N VAL A 79 -8.80 16.16 -1.85
CA VAL A 79 -8.77 14.70 -2.09
C VAL A 79 -10.16 14.21 -2.48
N LYS A 80 -10.22 13.44 -3.55
CA LYS A 80 -11.43 12.74 -4.02
C LYS A 80 -11.14 11.25 -4.09
N ILE A 81 -11.95 10.47 -3.40
CA ILE A 81 -11.86 9.00 -3.38
C ILE A 81 -13.04 8.42 -4.10
N ILE A 82 -12.77 7.55 -5.07
CA ILE A 82 -13.80 6.86 -5.86
C ILE A 82 -13.86 5.42 -5.41
N MET A 83 -15.05 4.95 -5.07
CA MET A 83 -15.25 3.58 -4.59
C MET A 83 -16.64 3.04 -4.87
N PRO A 84 -16.84 1.69 -4.88
CA PRO A 84 -18.16 1.10 -4.89
C PRO A 84 -19.01 1.53 -3.69
N SER A 85 -20.33 1.69 -3.91
CA SER A 85 -21.27 2.20 -2.90
C SER A 85 -21.40 1.32 -1.65
N ASN A 86 -21.15 0.02 -1.79
CA ASN A 86 -21.27 -0.97 -0.70
C ASN A 86 -20.01 -1.10 0.17
N MET A 87 -19.04 -0.23 0.02
CA MET A 87 -17.84 -0.27 0.87
C MET A 87 -18.14 0.20 2.29
N SER A 88 -17.30 -0.25 3.24
CA SER A 88 -17.43 0.01 4.68
C SER A 88 -17.70 1.48 4.99
N GLU A 89 -18.77 1.73 5.75
CA GLU A 89 -19.17 3.08 6.14
C GLU A 89 -18.17 3.70 7.14
N GLU A 90 -17.55 2.87 7.99
CA GLU A 90 -16.51 3.32 8.93
C GLU A 90 -15.31 3.92 8.18
N ARG A 91 -14.90 3.29 7.09
CA ARG A 91 -13.80 3.79 6.24
C ARG A 91 -14.20 5.09 5.53
N LYS A 92 -15.43 5.16 5.01
CA LYS A 92 -15.96 6.38 4.40
C LYS A 92 -15.97 7.54 5.39
N GLN A 93 -16.45 7.28 6.62
CA GLN A 93 -16.47 8.28 7.69
C GLN A 93 -15.07 8.77 8.05
N LEU A 94 -14.09 7.85 8.15
CA LEU A 94 -12.71 8.20 8.45
C LEU A 94 -12.08 9.05 7.33
N MET A 95 -12.31 8.71 6.07
CA MET A 95 -11.83 9.51 4.93
C MET A 95 -12.47 10.90 4.90
N ARG A 96 -13.79 11.00 5.17
CA ARG A 96 -14.51 12.28 5.30
C ARG A 96 -14.00 13.11 6.48
N LEU A 97 -13.67 12.47 7.61
CA LEU A 97 -13.07 13.14 8.77
C LEU A 97 -11.75 13.82 8.43
N TYR A 98 -10.95 13.20 7.54
CA TYR A 98 -9.73 13.80 7.00
C TYR A 98 -9.98 14.80 5.86
N GLY A 99 -11.24 15.07 5.52
CA GLY A 99 -11.61 16.09 4.52
C GLY A 99 -11.71 15.58 3.08
N ALA A 100 -11.66 14.27 2.84
CA ALA A 100 -11.83 13.73 1.49
C ALA A 100 -13.30 13.73 1.06
N GLU A 101 -13.53 14.06 -0.20
CA GLU A 101 -14.82 13.85 -0.88
C GLU A 101 -14.89 12.42 -1.43
N ILE A 102 -15.99 11.73 -1.18
CA ILE A 102 -16.21 10.37 -1.68
C ILE A 102 -17.19 10.41 -2.85
N ILE A 103 -16.79 9.81 -3.95
CA ILE A 103 -17.59 9.60 -5.15
C ILE A 103 -17.92 8.10 -5.23
N GLU A 104 -19.18 7.76 -5.11
CA GLU A 104 -19.61 6.37 -5.15
C GLU A 104 -19.99 5.97 -6.58
N VAL A 105 -19.58 4.76 -6.97
CA VAL A 105 -20.00 4.09 -8.20
C VAL A 105 -20.96 2.93 -7.87
N GLY A 106 -21.32 2.14 -8.86
CA GLY A 106 -22.22 1.00 -8.69
C GLY A 106 -21.76 0.02 -7.60
N HIS A 107 -22.68 -0.82 -7.14
CA HIS A 107 -22.40 -1.87 -6.15
C HIS A 107 -21.34 -2.84 -6.67
N ASN A 108 -20.26 -3.08 -5.91
CA ASN A 108 -19.11 -3.92 -6.30
C ASN A 108 -18.40 -3.51 -7.60
N ASP A 109 -18.61 -2.30 -8.10
CA ASP A 109 -18.07 -1.83 -9.37
C ASP A 109 -16.64 -1.24 -9.21
N PHE A 110 -15.67 -2.08 -8.89
CA PHE A 110 -14.26 -1.69 -8.83
C PHE A 110 -13.70 -1.25 -10.19
N PRO A 111 -14.01 -1.95 -11.32
CA PRO A 111 -13.59 -1.49 -12.64
C PRO A 111 -14.16 -0.11 -13.00
N GLY A 112 -15.42 0.15 -12.66
CA GLY A 112 -16.05 1.45 -12.85
C GLY A 112 -15.40 2.56 -12.03
N ALA A 113 -14.97 2.27 -10.80
CA ALA A 113 -14.23 3.22 -9.98
C ALA A 113 -12.89 3.60 -10.63
N ILE A 114 -12.13 2.62 -11.13
CA ILE A 114 -10.87 2.85 -11.83
C ILE A 114 -11.09 3.65 -13.12
N ALA A 115 -12.07 3.25 -13.94
CA ALA A 115 -12.39 3.93 -15.19
C ALA A 115 -12.81 5.39 -14.95
N LEU A 116 -13.60 5.65 -13.90
CA LEU A 116 -14.01 7.00 -13.54
C LEU A 116 -12.82 7.85 -13.06
N ARG A 117 -11.92 7.29 -12.23
CA ARG A 117 -10.67 7.96 -11.83
C ARG A 117 -9.87 8.39 -13.04
N ASP A 118 -9.63 7.46 -13.98
CA ASP A 118 -8.83 7.74 -15.18
C ASP A 118 -9.49 8.77 -16.08
N LYS A 119 -10.81 8.72 -16.21
CA LYS A 119 -11.59 9.72 -16.93
C LYS A 119 -11.43 11.10 -16.31
N LEU A 120 -11.66 11.21 -14.99
CA LEU A 120 -11.60 12.48 -14.30
C LEU A 120 -10.18 13.08 -14.29
N ALA A 121 -9.15 12.25 -14.15
CA ALA A 121 -7.76 12.69 -14.23
C ALA A 121 -7.36 13.19 -15.63
N ARG A 122 -7.98 12.65 -16.71
CA ARG A 122 -7.74 13.12 -18.08
C ARG A 122 -8.53 14.36 -18.47
N GLU A 123 -9.74 14.51 -17.93
CA GLU A 123 -10.64 15.63 -18.27
C GLU A 123 -10.37 16.90 -17.46
N ASN A 124 -9.52 16.82 -16.44
CA ASN A 124 -9.20 17.96 -15.56
C ASN A 124 -7.69 18.09 -15.42
N ASP A 125 -7.11 19.13 -15.97
CA ASP A 125 -5.66 19.36 -16.01
C ASP A 125 -4.99 19.44 -14.63
N ASN A 126 -5.75 19.80 -13.59
CA ASN A 126 -5.24 19.91 -12.22
C ASN A 126 -5.61 18.70 -11.34
N TRP A 127 -6.13 17.62 -11.91
CA TRP A 127 -6.40 16.39 -11.17
C TRP A 127 -5.29 15.38 -11.40
N TRP A 128 -4.87 14.72 -10.34
CA TRP A 128 -3.75 13.78 -10.38
C TRP A 128 -4.02 12.54 -9.52
N SER A 129 -3.61 11.38 -10.01
CA SER A 129 -3.76 10.08 -9.33
C SER A 129 -2.40 9.47 -9.01
N LEU A 130 -2.31 8.82 -7.83
CA LEU A 130 -1.15 8.02 -7.47
C LEU A 130 -1.00 6.78 -8.34
N ASN A 131 -2.12 6.26 -8.87
CA ASN A 131 -2.18 5.03 -9.65
C ASN A 131 -1.43 3.85 -8.98
N GLN A 132 -1.83 3.52 -7.75
CA GLN A 132 -1.11 2.57 -6.89
C GLN A 132 -0.85 1.20 -7.50
N PHE A 133 -1.68 0.78 -8.46
CA PHE A 133 -1.62 -0.56 -9.07
C PHE A 133 -0.57 -0.68 -10.19
N GLU A 134 -0.15 0.44 -10.77
CA GLU A 134 0.79 0.47 -11.91
C GLU A 134 2.03 1.34 -11.62
N ASN A 135 2.00 2.15 -10.56
CA ASN A 135 3.07 3.10 -10.27
C ASN A 135 4.30 2.38 -9.70
N PRO A 136 5.46 2.39 -10.40
CA PRO A 136 6.68 1.72 -9.93
C PRO A 136 7.24 2.32 -8.64
N LEU A 137 6.86 3.55 -8.29
CA LEU A 137 7.25 4.18 -7.02
C LEU A 137 6.67 3.45 -5.81
N ASN A 138 5.62 2.64 -5.98
CA ASN A 138 5.10 1.77 -4.94
C ASN A 138 6.14 0.71 -4.54
N ILE A 139 6.77 0.06 -5.52
CA ILE A 139 7.86 -0.90 -5.27
C ILE A 139 9.08 -0.17 -4.69
N GLU A 140 9.47 0.92 -5.33
CA GLU A 140 10.65 1.71 -4.93
C GLU A 140 10.55 2.22 -3.50
N CYS A 141 9.37 2.66 -3.07
CA CYS A 141 9.10 3.05 -1.68
C CYS A 141 9.47 1.94 -0.70
N HIS A 142 8.95 0.75 -0.90
CA HIS A 142 9.21 -0.37 0.00
C HIS A 142 10.66 -0.85 -0.06
N GLU A 143 11.28 -0.78 -1.23
CA GLU A 143 12.70 -1.09 -1.40
C GLU A 143 13.59 -0.12 -0.61
N LYS A 144 13.28 1.20 -0.65
CA LYS A 144 14.10 2.24 -0.04
C LYS A 144 13.75 2.54 1.43
N THR A 145 12.59 2.13 1.91
CA THR A 145 12.15 2.42 3.28
C THR A 145 11.93 1.17 4.09
N THR A 146 10.87 0.42 3.86
CA THR A 146 10.46 -0.77 4.62
C THR A 146 11.57 -1.82 4.69
N ALA A 147 12.21 -2.09 3.56
CA ALA A 147 13.30 -3.05 3.48
C ALA A 147 14.52 -2.62 4.30
N HIS A 148 14.90 -1.33 4.23
CA HIS A 148 16.02 -0.82 5.00
C HIS A 148 15.77 -0.90 6.51
N GLU A 149 14.53 -0.67 6.94
CA GLU A 149 14.15 -0.85 8.34
C GLU A 149 14.25 -2.32 8.77
N ILE A 150 13.73 -3.25 7.95
CA ILE A 150 13.83 -4.69 8.21
C ILE A 150 15.29 -5.13 8.29
N ILE A 151 16.10 -4.72 7.32
CA ILE A 151 17.54 -5.03 7.30
C ILE A 151 18.20 -4.54 8.58
N ARG A 152 18.02 -3.28 8.94
CA ARG A 152 18.57 -2.74 10.17
C ARG A 152 18.10 -3.53 11.39
N GLN A 153 16.79 -3.75 11.53
CA GLN A 153 16.18 -4.35 12.71
C GLN A 153 16.48 -5.85 12.87
N ILE A 154 16.73 -6.58 11.79
CA ILE A 154 17.02 -8.01 11.82
C ILE A 154 18.54 -8.26 11.78
N PHE A 155 19.24 -7.77 10.74
CA PHE A 155 20.66 -8.05 10.57
C PHE A 155 21.53 -7.30 11.59
N ILE A 156 21.27 -6.01 11.80
CA ILE A 156 22.14 -5.17 12.64
C ILE A 156 21.77 -5.34 14.11
N ASP A 157 20.51 -5.06 14.46
CA ASP A 157 20.09 -4.99 15.87
C ASP A 157 20.00 -6.39 16.51
N ARG A 158 19.66 -7.44 15.73
CA ARG A 158 19.49 -8.80 16.23
C ARG A 158 20.55 -9.79 15.77
N GLN A 159 21.44 -9.38 14.86
CA GLN A 159 22.50 -10.22 14.30
C GLN A 159 21.94 -11.54 13.71
N LYS A 160 20.76 -11.47 13.06
CA LYS A 160 20.09 -12.61 12.41
C LYS A 160 20.02 -12.37 10.90
N GLU A 161 20.11 -13.45 10.14
CA GLU A 161 19.93 -13.42 8.70
C GLU A 161 18.56 -14.03 8.36
N PRO A 162 17.63 -13.25 7.76
CA PRO A 162 16.37 -13.82 7.30
C PRO A 162 16.62 -14.78 6.13
N GLU A 163 15.99 -15.93 6.20
CA GLU A 163 16.01 -16.97 5.15
C GLU A 163 14.78 -16.86 4.25
N VAL A 164 13.70 -16.32 4.78
CA VAL A 164 12.40 -16.27 4.09
C VAL A 164 11.72 -14.92 4.34
N LEU A 165 11.19 -14.33 3.27
CA LEU A 165 10.20 -13.26 3.32
C LEU A 165 8.81 -13.87 3.03
N ILE A 166 7.88 -13.71 3.97
CA ILE A 166 6.49 -14.11 3.79
C ILE A 166 5.63 -12.85 3.74
N CYS A 167 4.85 -12.67 2.69
CA CYS A 167 4.03 -11.48 2.52
C CYS A 167 2.77 -11.79 1.70
N GLY A 168 1.63 -11.28 2.15
CA GLY A 168 0.45 -11.18 1.29
C GLY A 168 0.63 -10.08 0.25
N ALA A 169 0.05 -10.21 -0.93
CA ALA A 169 0.12 -9.22 -1.97
C ALA A 169 -1.26 -8.66 -2.33
N GLY A 170 -1.45 -7.35 -2.11
CA GLY A 170 -2.50 -6.57 -2.74
C GLY A 170 -1.98 -5.97 -4.05
N THR A 171 -1.37 -4.78 -4.00
CA THR A 171 -0.73 -4.19 -5.20
C THR A 171 0.56 -4.89 -5.62
N GLY A 172 1.21 -5.63 -4.72
CA GLY A 172 2.51 -6.26 -4.95
C GLY A 172 3.73 -5.40 -4.58
N GLY A 173 3.52 -4.12 -4.29
CA GLY A 173 4.64 -3.20 -4.00
C GLY A 173 5.53 -3.66 -2.84
N THR A 174 4.93 -4.13 -1.75
CA THR A 174 5.68 -4.57 -0.55
C THR A 174 6.54 -5.79 -0.83
N ILE A 175 5.94 -6.87 -1.36
CA ILE A 175 6.67 -8.13 -1.59
C ILE A 175 7.79 -7.94 -2.62
N MET A 176 7.55 -7.16 -3.66
CA MET A 176 8.54 -6.86 -4.69
C MET A 176 9.65 -5.94 -4.15
N GLY A 177 9.30 -4.86 -3.48
CA GLY A 177 10.28 -3.88 -2.98
C GLY A 177 11.16 -4.45 -1.88
N VAL A 178 10.56 -5.06 -0.86
CA VAL A 178 11.30 -5.70 0.23
C VAL A 178 12.11 -6.89 -0.29
N GLY A 179 11.49 -7.75 -1.09
CA GLY A 179 12.15 -8.92 -1.65
C GLY A 179 13.38 -8.56 -2.48
N ARG A 180 13.28 -7.54 -3.35
CA ARG A 180 14.45 -7.06 -4.15
C ARG A 180 15.61 -6.62 -3.28
N ALA A 181 15.33 -5.83 -2.24
CA ALA A 181 16.36 -5.36 -1.33
C ALA A 181 17.01 -6.51 -0.55
N LEU A 182 16.23 -7.45 -0.08
CA LEU A 182 16.73 -8.62 0.66
C LEU A 182 17.56 -9.55 -0.24
N LYS A 183 17.10 -9.85 -1.46
CA LYS A 183 17.86 -10.70 -2.43
C LYS A 183 19.17 -10.05 -2.91
N ARG A 184 19.36 -8.73 -2.77
CA ARG A 184 20.67 -8.08 -3.00
C ARG A 184 21.69 -8.41 -1.90
N ILE A 185 21.23 -8.66 -0.68
CA ILE A 185 22.10 -9.00 0.44
C ILE A 185 22.39 -10.51 0.44
N ASN A 186 21.35 -11.30 0.31
CA ASN A 186 21.45 -12.76 0.23
C ASN A 186 20.50 -13.28 -0.86
N LYS A 187 21.07 -13.83 -1.94
CA LYS A 187 20.32 -14.34 -3.11
C LYS A 187 19.46 -15.56 -2.78
N ASP A 188 19.82 -16.28 -1.73
CA ASP A 188 19.15 -17.53 -1.33
C ASP A 188 17.89 -17.27 -0.48
N ILE A 189 17.59 -16.02 -0.11
CA ILE A 189 16.35 -15.65 0.58
C ILE A 189 15.15 -16.04 -0.29
N ARG A 190 14.27 -16.86 0.26
CA ARG A 190 13.03 -17.27 -0.40
C ARG A 190 11.95 -16.21 -0.24
N ILE A 191 11.25 -15.92 -1.31
CA ILE A 191 10.12 -14.98 -1.34
C ILE A 191 8.83 -15.78 -1.48
N ILE A 192 8.02 -15.80 -0.43
CA ILE A 192 6.77 -16.55 -0.37
C ILE A 192 5.60 -15.58 -0.38
N GLN A 193 4.75 -15.70 -1.39
CA GLN A 193 3.49 -14.96 -1.47
C GLN A 193 2.37 -15.76 -0.82
N VAL A 194 1.65 -15.13 0.10
CA VAL A 194 0.40 -15.68 0.65
C VAL A 194 -0.79 -15.15 -0.14
N LYS A 195 -1.66 -16.07 -0.56
CA LYS A 195 -2.95 -15.76 -1.19
C LYS A 195 -4.09 -16.42 -0.40
N PRO A 196 -5.28 -15.82 -0.35
CA PRO A 196 -6.45 -16.51 0.17
C PRO A 196 -6.79 -17.71 -0.70
N ALA A 197 -7.22 -18.80 -0.07
CA ALA A 197 -7.68 -20.00 -0.78
C ALA A 197 -9.11 -19.85 -1.32
N GLU A 198 -9.86 -18.91 -0.76
CA GLU A 198 -11.20 -18.54 -1.19
C GLU A 198 -11.12 -17.48 -2.33
N ASP A 199 -12.19 -17.39 -3.11
CA ASP A 199 -12.35 -16.37 -4.11
C ASP A 199 -12.33 -14.95 -3.49
N ALA A 200 -11.91 -13.96 -4.27
CA ALA A 200 -11.71 -12.56 -3.86
C ALA A 200 -12.91 -11.93 -3.11
N LEU A 201 -14.12 -12.43 -3.33
CA LEU A 201 -15.35 -11.94 -2.67
C LEU A 201 -15.69 -12.68 -1.36
N ASN A 202 -15.02 -13.79 -1.08
CA ASN A 202 -15.41 -14.71 0.00
C ASN A 202 -14.40 -14.82 1.14
N HIS A 203 -13.23 -14.18 1.03
CA HIS A 203 -12.24 -14.17 2.12
C HIS A 203 -12.36 -12.92 3.01
N GLY A 204 -11.95 -13.05 4.27
CA GLY A 204 -12.08 -11.97 5.27
C GLY A 204 -10.94 -10.96 5.30
N ILE A 205 -9.88 -11.13 4.48
CA ILE A 205 -8.69 -10.28 4.51
C ILE A 205 -8.71 -9.32 3.33
N GLN A 206 -9.21 -8.12 3.53
CA GLN A 206 -9.24 -7.11 2.48
C GLN A 206 -7.85 -6.57 2.13
N GLY A 207 -7.61 -6.35 0.83
CA GLY A 207 -6.36 -5.81 0.31
C GLY A 207 -5.29 -6.86 0.03
N ILE A 208 -5.65 -8.15 0.08
CA ILE A 208 -4.81 -9.28 -0.35
C ILE A 208 -5.63 -10.14 -1.29
N GLY A 209 -5.15 -10.37 -2.51
CA GLY A 209 -5.86 -11.21 -3.48
C GLY A 209 -7.12 -10.61 -4.10
N ASP A 210 -7.40 -9.34 -3.85
CA ASP A 210 -8.58 -8.61 -4.33
C ASP A 210 -8.43 -8.18 -5.80
N GLY A 211 -8.05 -9.07 -6.69
CA GLY A 211 -7.87 -8.76 -8.12
C GLY A 211 -6.65 -9.44 -8.73
N GLY A 212 -5.97 -8.74 -9.64
CA GLY A 212 -4.77 -9.26 -10.31
C GLY A 212 -3.48 -9.13 -9.49
N ASP A 213 -2.43 -9.74 -9.98
CA ASP A 213 -1.09 -9.64 -9.37
C ASP A 213 -0.38 -8.28 -9.69
N TYR A 214 -1.09 -7.31 -10.26
CA TYR A 214 -0.66 -5.94 -10.56
C TYR A 214 0.86 -5.73 -10.74
N LEU A 215 1.57 -5.32 -9.65
CA LEU A 215 3.02 -5.07 -9.65
C LEU A 215 3.87 -6.33 -9.34
N VAL A 216 3.24 -7.47 -9.04
CA VAL A 216 3.97 -8.71 -8.76
C VAL A 216 4.53 -9.29 -10.06
N ASN A 217 5.84 -9.56 -10.07
CA ASN A 217 6.44 -10.40 -11.10
C ASN A 217 6.41 -11.86 -10.62
N PRO A 218 5.64 -12.76 -11.25
CA PRO A 218 5.56 -14.16 -10.81
C PRO A 218 6.90 -14.89 -10.80
N ASP A 219 7.80 -14.57 -11.74
CA ASP A 219 9.13 -15.18 -11.83
C ASP A 219 10.05 -14.81 -10.65
N PHE A 220 9.67 -13.79 -9.89
CA PHE A 220 10.41 -13.35 -8.70
C PHE A 220 9.95 -14.07 -7.42
N ILE A 221 8.79 -14.70 -7.45
CA ILE A 221 8.18 -15.39 -6.31
C ILE A 221 8.64 -16.84 -6.29
N ASP A 222 9.29 -17.26 -5.21
CA ASP A 222 9.81 -18.61 -5.10
C ASP A 222 8.70 -19.64 -4.76
N GLU A 223 7.63 -19.18 -4.04
CA GLU A 223 6.49 -20.04 -3.68
C GLU A 223 5.22 -19.20 -3.47
N VAL A 224 4.07 -19.76 -3.85
CA VAL A 224 2.75 -19.21 -3.53
C VAL A 224 2.02 -20.19 -2.61
N VAL A 225 1.60 -19.72 -1.43
CA VAL A 225 0.86 -20.50 -0.44
C VAL A 225 -0.56 -20.00 -0.36
N TYR A 226 -1.52 -20.90 -0.48
CA TYR A 226 -2.95 -20.62 -0.34
C TYR A 226 -3.42 -21.00 1.06
N ILE A 227 -3.99 -20.03 1.79
CA ILE A 227 -4.46 -20.21 3.17
C ILE A 227 -5.93 -19.82 3.24
N LYS A 228 -6.73 -20.64 3.92
CA LYS A 228 -8.14 -20.34 4.18
C LYS A 228 -8.25 -19.27 5.26
N THR A 229 -9.30 -18.44 5.18
CA THR A 229 -9.57 -17.38 6.17
C THR A 229 -9.73 -17.93 7.59
N ALA A 230 -10.18 -19.21 7.71
CA ALA A 230 -10.39 -19.87 9.00
C ALA A 230 -9.14 -20.54 9.60
N ASP A 231 -8.05 -20.63 8.85
CA ASP A 231 -6.78 -21.24 9.28
C ASP A 231 -5.83 -20.15 9.85
#